data_e61b0730ea0572fe3472d7c4e8afd9d4
#
_entry.id   e61b0730ea0572fe3472d7c4e8afd9d4
#
_cell.length_a   1.000
_cell.length_b   1.000
_cell.length_c   1.000
_cell.angle_alpha   90.00
_cell.angle_beta   90.00
_cell.angle_gamma   90.00
#
_symmetry.space_group_name_H-M   'P 1'
#
loop_
_entity.id
_entity.type
_entity.pdbx_description
1 polymer ?
#
loop_
_entity_poly.entity_id
_entity_poly.type
_entity_poly.pdbx_seq_one_letter_code
_entity_poly.pdbx_strand_id
1 'polypeptide(L)'
;GHYEITGVDPTYVKVLPRDFMINEDGAYEALEFKDSANSGLQVGDAAQEMVATVNIPYGTSATHAAVFGSNTSKVVEVYECNVNANGIGSSIGTGTTDGALIELSSPVASSSTNYLLILVKVTATSNRIYGGKVTLTQN
;
A
#
# COMPACT_ATOMS: atom_id res chain seq x y z
N GLY A 1 12.57 -4.12 38.02
CA GLY A 1 11.98 -4.97 37.22
C GLY A 1 12.25 -4.77 35.77
N HIS A 2 12.35 -5.82 35.18
CA HIS A 2 12.43 -5.71 33.77
C HIS A 2 11.06 -5.88 33.16
N TYR A 3 10.83 -5.11 32.17
CA TYR A 3 9.63 -5.18 31.41
C TYR A 3 9.89 -6.04 30.20
N GLU A 4 9.35 -7.19 30.31
CA GLU A 4 9.29 -8.00 29.15
C GLU A 4 8.18 -7.45 28.31
N ILE A 5 8.50 -6.93 27.16
CA ILE A 5 7.49 -6.52 26.21
C ILE A 5 7.06 -7.76 25.45
N THR A 6 6.44 -8.66 26.18
CA THR A 6 5.85 -9.82 25.55
C THR A 6 4.56 -9.42 24.90
N GLY A 7 4.25 -10.04 23.80
CA GLY A 7 3.00 -9.77 23.12
C GLY A 7 2.95 -8.37 22.54
N VAL A 8 4.10 -7.83 22.19
CA VAL A 8 4.09 -6.66 21.33
C VAL A 8 3.39 -7.09 20.07
N ASP A 9 2.17 -6.60 19.90
CA ASP A 9 1.41 -6.84 18.70
C ASP A 9 2.23 -6.42 17.49
N PRO A 10 1.99 -7.02 16.34
CA PRO A 10 2.63 -6.56 15.12
C PRO A 10 2.47 -5.05 15.00
N THR A 11 3.56 -4.39 14.71
CA THR A 11 3.55 -2.96 14.46
C THR A 11 3.03 -2.72 13.06
N TYR A 12 2.39 -1.59 12.86
CA TYR A 12 1.86 -1.24 11.56
C TYR A 12 2.40 0.11 11.12
N VAL A 13 2.65 0.24 9.83
CA VAL A 13 2.78 1.53 9.17
C VAL A 13 1.49 1.79 8.44
N LYS A 14 0.89 2.94 8.69
CA LYS A 14 -0.32 3.36 7.97
C LYS A 14 0.07 3.86 6.59
N VAL A 15 -0.70 3.49 5.59
CA VAL A 15 -0.60 4.06 4.25
C VAL A 15 -1.70 5.10 4.16
N LEU A 16 -1.30 6.35 4.21
CA LEU A 16 -2.24 7.47 4.27
C LEU A 16 -2.64 7.90 2.85
N PRO A 17 -3.76 8.59 2.70
CA PRO A 17 -4.14 9.10 1.37
C PRO A 17 -3.03 9.87 0.66
N ARG A 18 -2.23 10.65 1.38
CA ARG A 18 -1.15 11.44 0.78
C ARG A 18 0.00 10.60 0.25
N ASP A 19 0.07 9.31 0.63
CA ASP A 19 1.13 8.42 0.16
C ASP A 19 0.85 7.87 -1.23
N PHE A 20 -0.36 8.10 -1.74
CA PHE A 20 -0.77 7.63 -3.05
C PHE A 20 -0.50 8.67 -4.13
N MET A 21 -0.19 8.20 -5.31
CA MET A 21 -0.04 9.03 -6.49
C MET A 21 -0.60 8.29 -7.70
N ILE A 22 -0.80 9.01 -8.79
CA ILE A 22 -1.28 8.42 -10.04
C ILE A 22 -0.18 7.55 -10.64
N ASN A 23 -0.54 6.34 -11.05
CA ASN A 23 0.33 5.49 -11.86
C ASN A 23 0.25 5.90 -13.32
N GLU A 24 1.28 5.53 -14.09
CA GLU A 24 1.38 5.86 -15.50
C GLU A 24 0.46 4.95 -16.31
N ASP A 25 -0.71 5.46 -16.67
CA ASP A 25 -1.69 4.70 -17.46
C ASP A 25 -2.16 5.47 -18.69
N GLY A 26 -1.43 6.51 -19.07
CA GLY A 26 -1.76 7.28 -20.25
C GLY A 26 -2.86 8.32 -20.09
N ALA A 27 -3.55 8.35 -18.96
CA ALA A 27 -4.53 9.39 -18.67
C ALA A 27 -3.92 10.43 -17.74
N TYR A 28 -4.26 11.69 -17.94
CA TYR A 28 -3.71 12.80 -17.16
C TYR A 28 -4.71 13.31 -16.14
N GLU A 29 -5.48 12.41 -15.54
CA GLU A 29 -6.49 12.78 -14.58
C GLU A 29 -5.90 12.89 -13.18
N ALA A 30 -6.43 13.82 -12.41
CA ALA A 30 -5.95 14.08 -11.07
C ALA A 30 -6.43 13.01 -10.11
N LEU A 31 -5.63 12.77 -9.08
CA LEU A 31 -6.04 12.02 -7.91
C LEU A 31 -6.56 13.04 -6.90
N GLU A 32 -7.80 12.89 -6.46
CA GLU A 32 -8.44 13.83 -5.54
C GLU A 32 -8.87 13.14 -4.26
N PHE A 33 -8.77 13.83 -3.13
CA PHE A 33 -9.40 13.39 -1.90
C PHE A 33 -10.79 14.03 -1.82
N LYS A 34 -11.82 13.21 -1.78
CA LYS A 34 -13.21 13.66 -1.62
C LYS A 34 -13.56 13.62 -0.14
N ASP A 35 -14.01 14.73 0.40
CA ASP A 35 -14.44 14.83 1.80
C ASP A 35 -15.96 14.88 1.98
N SER A 36 -16.69 14.65 0.90
CA SER A 36 -18.14 14.62 0.92
C SER A 36 -18.68 13.26 1.39
N ALA A 37 -19.99 13.03 1.23
CA ALA A 37 -20.65 11.84 1.76
C ALA A 37 -20.05 10.51 1.27
N ASN A 38 -19.35 10.52 0.14
CA ASN A 38 -18.67 9.34 -0.40
C ASN A 38 -17.17 9.64 -0.44
N SER A 39 -16.57 9.71 0.74
CA SER A 39 -15.22 10.23 0.91
C SER A 39 -14.14 9.19 0.57
N GLY A 40 -12.93 9.68 0.34
CA GLY A 40 -11.75 8.90 0.02
C GLY A 40 -11.05 9.38 -1.24
N LEU A 41 -9.98 8.70 -1.61
CA LEU A 41 -9.25 9.02 -2.84
C LEU A 41 -10.03 8.55 -4.06
N GLN A 42 -10.11 9.41 -5.04
CA GLN A 42 -10.80 9.16 -6.30
C GLN A 42 -9.85 9.39 -7.46
N VAL A 43 -9.87 8.48 -8.44
CA VAL A 43 -9.22 8.72 -9.74
C VAL A 43 -10.21 9.42 -10.67
N GLY A 44 -9.68 10.23 -11.58
CA GLY A 44 -10.52 10.96 -12.55
C GLY A 44 -10.89 10.15 -13.78
N ASP A 45 -10.28 9.01 -14.00
CA ASP A 45 -10.52 8.16 -15.16
C ASP A 45 -10.57 6.70 -14.73
N ALA A 46 -11.48 5.93 -15.31
CA ALA A 46 -11.69 4.52 -14.94
C ALA A 46 -10.48 3.63 -15.26
N ALA A 47 -9.65 4.02 -16.22
CA ALA A 47 -8.45 3.26 -16.56
C ALA A 47 -7.25 3.60 -15.67
N GLN A 48 -7.40 4.61 -14.81
CA GLN A 48 -6.29 5.10 -14.00
C GLN A 48 -6.03 4.17 -12.82
N GLU A 49 -4.76 3.88 -12.58
CA GLU A 49 -4.33 3.16 -11.39
C GLU A 49 -3.66 4.13 -10.42
N MET A 50 -3.56 3.74 -9.16
CA MET A 50 -2.80 4.52 -8.19
C MET A 50 -1.75 3.65 -7.52
N VAL A 51 -0.66 4.27 -7.10
CA VAL A 51 0.41 3.60 -6.36
C VAL A 51 0.66 4.34 -5.05
N ALA A 52 0.97 3.59 -4.01
CA ALA A 52 1.45 4.13 -2.75
C ALA A 52 2.85 3.62 -2.51
N THR A 53 3.71 4.47 -1.94
CA THR A 53 5.04 4.09 -1.53
C THR A 53 5.11 4.06 -0.01
N VAL A 54 5.77 3.05 0.54
CA VAL A 54 5.83 2.84 1.99
C VAL A 54 7.27 2.55 2.39
N ASN A 55 7.79 3.39 3.26
CA ASN A 55 9.09 3.14 3.86
C ASN A 55 8.97 2.02 4.90
N ILE A 56 9.90 1.07 4.86
CA ILE A 56 9.98 0.02 5.88
C ILE A 56 10.93 0.54 6.97
N PRO A 57 10.44 0.77 8.20
CA PRO A 57 11.27 1.33 9.25
C PRO A 57 12.48 0.45 9.57
N TYR A 58 13.58 1.10 9.89
CA TYR A 58 14.82 0.41 10.25
C TYR A 58 14.58 -0.61 11.37
N GLY A 59 15.18 -1.78 11.22
CA GLY A 59 15.07 -2.84 12.22
C GLY A 59 13.80 -3.66 12.12
N THR A 60 12.99 -3.44 11.09
CA THR A 60 11.75 -4.21 10.90
C THR A 60 11.73 -4.89 9.55
N SER A 61 10.80 -5.83 9.43
CA SER A 61 10.49 -6.48 8.15
C SER A 61 9.00 -6.36 7.88
N ALA A 62 8.64 -6.04 6.65
CA ALA A 62 7.25 -6.04 6.21
C ALA A 62 6.82 -7.47 5.91
N THR A 63 5.66 -7.88 6.40
CA THR A 63 5.16 -9.24 6.23
C THR A 63 3.83 -9.28 5.47
N HIS A 64 2.99 -8.26 5.65
CA HIS A 64 1.66 -8.19 5.04
C HIS A 64 1.35 -6.75 4.66
N ALA A 65 0.44 -6.60 3.71
CA ALA A 65 -0.12 -5.30 3.35
C ALA A 65 -1.64 -5.42 3.25
N ALA A 66 -2.34 -4.31 3.46
CA ALA A 66 -3.79 -4.25 3.30
C ALA A 66 -4.17 -2.90 2.72
N VAL A 67 -5.19 -2.89 1.88
CA VAL A 67 -5.77 -1.67 1.32
C VAL A 67 -7.27 -1.72 1.53
N PHE A 68 -7.84 -0.60 1.94
CA PHE A 68 -9.26 -0.46 2.24
C PHE A 68 -9.90 0.44 1.20
N GLY A 69 -11.02 -0.02 0.64
CA GLY A 69 -11.74 0.76 -0.35
C GLY A 69 -13.24 0.54 -0.29
N SER A 70 -13.99 1.41 -0.96
CA SER A 70 -15.45 1.32 -1.01
C SER A 70 -15.90 0.12 -1.84
N ASN A 71 -15.14 -0.23 -2.88
CA ASN A 71 -15.31 -1.46 -3.60
C ASN A 71 -14.22 -2.42 -3.10
N THR A 72 -14.62 -3.59 -2.62
CA THR A 72 -13.72 -4.51 -1.93
C THR A 72 -13.08 -5.54 -2.85
N SER A 73 -13.34 -5.48 -4.15
CA SER A 73 -12.86 -6.49 -5.11
C SER A 73 -11.78 -5.98 -6.07
N LYS A 74 -11.27 -4.76 -5.87
CA LYS A 74 -10.25 -4.21 -6.77
C LYS A 74 -8.89 -4.82 -6.46
N VAL A 75 -8.11 -5.06 -7.50
CA VAL A 75 -6.83 -5.79 -7.38
C VAL A 75 -5.79 -4.89 -6.73
N VAL A 76 -5.04 -5.48 -5.79
CA VAL A 76 -3.88 -4.86 -5.15
C VAL A 76 -2.68 -5.74 -5.43
N GLU A 77 -1.58 -5.13 -5.88
CA GLU A 77 -0.30 -5.81 -6.07
C GLU A 77 0.77 -5.09 -5.28
N VAL A 78 1.67 -5.85 -4.66
CA VAL A 78 2.74 -5.31 -3.82
C VAL A 78 4.08 -5.64 -4.45
N TYR A 79 4.99 -4.68 -4.44
CA TYR A 79 6.32 -4.81 -5.02
C TYR A 79 7.36 -4.29 -4.04
N GLU A 80 8.57 -4.83 -4.12
CA GLU A 80 9.73 -4.26 -3.44
C GLU A 80 10.53 -3.46 -4.45
N CYS A 81 10.81 -2.20 -4.11
CA CYS A 81 11.57 -1.28 -4.97
C CYS A 81 12.77 -0.73 -4.22
N ASN A 82 13.67 -0.10 -4.94
CA ASN A 82 14.87 0.51 -4.36
C ASN A 82 15.05 1.92 -4.90
N VAL A 83 15.45 2.83 -4.02
CA VAL A 83 15.64 4.25 -4.40
C VAL A 83 16.84 4.46 -5.32
N ASN A 84 17.72 3.46 -5.41
CA ASN A 84 18.94 3.55 -6.21
C ASN A 84 18.91 2.68 -7.49
N ALA A 85 17.72 2.16 -7.84
CA ALA A 85 17.58 1.31 -9.03
C ALA A 85 16.25 1.57 -9.71
N ASN A 86 16.20 1.34 -11.02
CA ASN A 86 14.95 1.44 -11.75
C ASN A 86 14.21 0.10 -11.75
N GLY A 87 12.92 0.16 -12.11
CA GLY A 87 12.09 -1.03 -12.22
C GLY A 87 11.46 -1.43 -10.90
N ILE A 88 10.37 -2.16 -10.99
CA ILE A 88 9.61 -2.61 -9.83
C ILE A 88 9.67 -4.13 -9.62
N GLY A 89 10.28 -4.85 -10.55
CA GLY A 89 10.40 -6.30 -10.45
C GLY A 89 9.06 -7.02 -10.56
N SER A 90 9.00 -8.19 -9.95
CA SER A 90 7.79 -9.00 -9.92
C SER A 90 6.99 -8.72 -8.65
N SER A 91 5.68 -8.94 -8.73
CA SER A 91 4.80 -8.81 -7.57
C SER A 91 5.20 -9.81 -6.48
N ILE A 92 5.27 -9.34 -5.24
CA ILE A 92 5.55 -10.16 -4.07
C ILE A 92 4.30 -10.40 -3.22
N GLY A 93 3.17 -9.89 -3.64
CA GLY A 93 1.89 -10.12 -2.97
C GLY A 93 0.75 -9.60 -3.82
N THR A 94 -0.38 -10.31 -3.79
CA THR A 94 -1.57 -9.92 -4.55
C THR A 94 -2.80 -10.17 -3.70
N GLY A 95 -3.73 -9.24 -3.75
CA GLY A 95 -5.00 -9.37 -3.03
C GLY A 95 -6.01 -8.38 -3.55
N THR A 96 -6.93 -7.98 -2.70
CA THR A 96 -8.02 -7.07 -3.07
C THR A 96 -8.17 -5.96 -2.02
N THR A 97 -8.98 -4.97 -2.36
CA THR A 97 -9.21 -3.77 -1.55
C THR A 97 -10.24 -4.00 -0.43
N ASP A 98 -10.31 -5.22 0.10
CA ASP A 98 -11.25 -5.57 1.17
C ASP A 98 -10.68 -5.41 2.57
N GLY A 99 -9.45 -4.94 2.68
CA GLY A 99 -8.77 -4.77 3.96
C GLY A 99 -8.20 -6.05 4.55
N ALA A 100 -8.35 -7.19 3.88
CA ALA A 100 -7.73 -8.42 4.33
C ALA A 100 -6.22 -8.34 4.15
N LEU A 101 -5.49 -9.00 5.05
CA LEU A 101 -4.03 -9.01 5.00
C LEU A 101 -3.54 -9.78 3.77
N ILE A 102 -2.74 -9.13 2.98
CA ILE A 102 -2.07 -9.73 1.82
C ILE A 102 -0.70 -10.19 2.30
N GLU A 103 -0.49 -11.49 2.37
CA GLU A 103 0.78 -12.04 2.80
C GLU A 103 1.82 -11.87 1.69
N LEU A 104 2.97 -11.30 2.04
CA LEU A 104 4.08 -11.19 1.10
C LEU A 104 4.75 -12.55 0.95
N SER A 105 5.34 -12.81 -0.22
CA SER A 105 5.96 -14.10 -0.52
C SER A 105 7.07 -14.46 0.45
N SER A 106 7.73 -13.46 1.02
CA SER A 106 8.65 -13.59 2.15
C SER A 106 8.74 -12.25 2.86
N PRO A 107 9.13 -12.22 4.16
CA PRO A 107 9.33 -10.95 4.85
C PRO A 107 10.37 -10.09 4.12
N VAL A 108 10.08 -8.79 4.05
CA VAL A 108 10.95 -7.82 3.38
C VAL A 108 11.63 -6.99 4.47
N ALA A 109 12.88 -7.30 4.75
CA ALA A 109 13.65 -6.56 5.75
C ALA A 109 13.99 -5.17 5.24
N SER A 110 13.92 -4.18 6.14
CA SER A 110 14.37 -2.82 5.82
C SER A 110 15.85 -2.82 5.44
N SER A 111 16.16 -2.08 4.39
CA SER A 111 17.54 -1.81 3.99
C SER A 111 17.72 -0.30 3.82
N SER A 112 18.93 0.12 3.47
CA SER A 112 19.19 1.54 3.24
C SER A 112 18.55 2.06 1.95
N THR A 113 17.99 1.19 1.11
CA THR A 113 17.52 1.60 -0.21
C THR A 113 16.12 1.14 -0.55
N ASN A 114 15.58 0.11 0.14
CA ASN A 114 14.31 -0.47 -0.31
C ASN A 114 13.09 0.24 0.28
N TYR A 115 11.99 0.06 -0.41
CA TYR A 115 10.66 0.47 0.03
C TYR A 115 9.63 -0.45 -0.63
N LEU A 116 8.40 -0.43 -0.13
CA LEU A 116 7.31 -1.14 -0.77
C LEU A 116 6.55 -0.19 -1.69
N LEU A 117 6.09 -0.74 -2.81
CA LEU A 117 5.18 -0.06 -3.71
C LEU A 117 3.89 -0.88 -3.78
N ILE A 118 2.77 -0.23 -3.51
CA ILE A 118 1.45 -0.85 -3.51
C ILE A 118 0.67 -0.28 -4.69
N LEU A 119 0.35 -1.14 -5.65
CA LEU A 119 -0.41 -0.77 -6.84
C LEU A 119 -1.86 -1.14 -6.62
N VAL A 120 -2.78 -0.20 -6.85
CA VAL A 120 -4.21 -0.43 -6.70
C VAL A 120 -4.89 -0.18 -8.05
N LYS A 121 -5.55 -1.21 -8.57
CA LYS A 121 -6.20 -1.16 -9.87
C LYS A 121 -7.68 -0.85 -9.71
N VAL A 122 -8.01 0.42 -9.52
CA VAL A 122 -9.42 0.84 -9.53
C VAL A 122 -9.92 0.85 -10.96
N THR A 123 -11.19 0.54 -11.13
CA THR A 123 -11.80 0.41 -12.47
C THR A 123 -12.98 1.33 -12.67
N ALA A 124 -13.27 2.21 -11.73
CA ALA A 124 -14.35 3.20 -11.84
C ALA A 124 -14.02 4.43 -11.02
N THR A 125 -14.43 5.58 -11.54
CA THR A 125 -14.23 6.85 -10.83
C THR A 125 -15.04 6.94 -9.54
N SER A 126 -16.05 6.07 -9.38
CA SER A 126 -16.86 6.01 -8.16
C SER A 126 -16.17 5.20 -7.05
N ASN A 127 -15.13 4.44 -7.36
CA ASN A 127 -14.39 3.71 -6.34
C ASN A 127 -13.58 4.68 -5.49
N ARG A 128 -13.63 4.49 -4.17
CA ARG A 128 -12.84 5.27 -3.22
C ARG A 128 -11.82 4.37 -2.57
N ILE A 129 -10.62 4.87 -2.40
CA ILE A 129 -9.58 4.21 -1.62
C ILE A 129 -9.38 5.03 -0.35
N TYR A 130 -9.49 4.39 0.79
CA TYR A 130 -9.40 5.06 2.10
C TYR A 130 -7.97 5.14 2.61
N GLY A 131 -7.17 4.17 2.29
CA GLY A 131 -5.81 4.05 2.75
C GLY A 131 -5.45 2.58 2.91
N GLY A 132 -4.41 2.33 3.67
CA GLY A 132 -3.97 0.97 3.92
C GLY A 132 -3.07 0.87 5.13
N LYS A 133 -2.46 -0.30 5.28
CA LYS A 133 -1.46 -0.53 6.33
C LYS A 133 -0.51 -1.63 5.90
N VAL A 134 0.70 -1.57 6.43
CA VAL A 134 1.72 -2.60 6.26
C VAL A 134 2.04 -3.17 7.63
N THR A 135 1.99 -4.48 7.77
CA THR A 135 2.33 -5.18 9.00
C THR A 135 3.84 -5.35 9.08
N LEU A 136 4.41 -5.01 10.22
CA LEU A 136 5.84 -5.07 10.48
C LEU A 136 6.12 -6.01 11.64
N THR A 137 7.26 -6.70 11.54
CA THR A 137 7.81 -7.47 12.66
C THR A 137 9.20 -6.96 12.97
N GLN A 138 9.62 -7.12 14.23
CA GLN A 138 10.98 -6.78 14.64
C GLN A 138 11.95 -7.81 14.08
N ASN A 139 13.08 -7.34 13.62
CA ASN A 139 14.17 -8.20 13.18
C ASN A 139 15.01 -8.70 14.37
#